data_b9c808b3f803f4c551f130947291ab9e
#
_entry.id   b9c808b3f803f4c551f130947291ab9e
#
_cell.length_a   1.000
_cell.length_b   1.000
_cell.length_c   1.000
_cell.angle_alpha   90.00
_cell.angle_beta   90.00
_cell.angle_gamma   90.00
#
_symmetry.space_group_name_H-M   'P 1'
#
loop_
_entity.id
_entity.type
_entity.pdbx_description
1 polymer ?
#
loop_
_entity_poly.entity_id
_entity_poly.type
_entity_poly.pdbx_seq_one_letter_code
_entity_poly.pdbx_strand_id
1 'polypeptide(L)'
;ELYFDVEYYKYIQFKFDEQWRKLKAYANSKGIQIIGDIPIYVALDSADAWANPDLFQLDEKNVPTAVAGVPPDGFSATGQLWGNPLYRWEVHRDTGYQWWITRLWYCFELYDVVRIDHFRGFDEYFSIPYGSETAVDGHWEKGPGIELFRAVEQALGKREIIAEDLGYMSDTVRQLVRDSGFPGMKVLEFAFDSRDTGSASDYLPHNYPVNSVAYTGTHDNETLVSWYQTISDAERAMVRDYLYDYATPDEQLYKSMIALILRSAAARCIIPMQDWLG
;
A
#
# COMPACT_ATOMS: atom_id res chain seq x y z
N GLU A 1 30.81 -21.35 -12.98
CA GLU A 1 31.44 -20.12 -12.42
C GLU A 1 30.62 -19.55 -11.26
N LEU A 2 29.30 -19.49 -11.38
CA LEU A 2 28.39 -18.90 -10.37
C LEU A 2 27.89 -19.89 -9.30
N TYR A 3 28.42 -21.11 -9.22
CA TYR A 3 27.90 -22.15 -8.31
C TYR A 3 27.91 -21.69 -6.84
N PHE A 4 29.01 -21.13 -6.38
CA PHE A 4 29.14 -20.69 -4.99
C PHE A 4 28.21 -19.52 -4.67
N ASP A 5 28.01 -18.59 -5.61
CA ASP A 5 27.09 -17.47 -5.44
C ASP A 5 25.64 -17.96 -5.34
N VAL A 6 25.24 -18.90 -6.21
CA VAL A 6 23.90 -19.51 -6.16
C VAL A 6 23.66 -20.25 -4.84
N GLU A 7 24.63 -21.07 -4.37
CA GLU A 7 24.52 -21.78 -3.10
C GLU A 7 24.52 -20.81 -1.90
N TYR A 8 25.26 -19.71 -1.98
CA TYR A 8 25.24 -18.66 -0.96
C TYR A 8 23.84 -18.01 -0.85
N TYR A 9 23.22 -17.61 -1.98
CA TYR A 9 21.89 -17.04 -1.96
C TYR A 9 20.82 -18.03 -1.48
N LYS A 10 20.90 -19.29 -1.86
CA LYS A 10 20.05 -20.35 -1.32
C LYS A 10 20.19 -20.47 0.20
N TYR A 11 21.43 -20.43 0.69
CA TYR A 11 21.71 -20.54 2.12
C TYR A 11 21.14 -19.35 2.91
N ILE A 12 21.31 -18.11 2.44
CA ILE A 12 20.76 -16.95 3.15
C ILE A 12 19.23 -16.94 3.12
N GLN A 13 18.59 -17.36 2.01
CA GLN A 13 17.13 -17.52 1.95
C GLN A 13 16.63 -18.61 2.93
N PHE A 14 17.32 -19.74 2.99
CA PHE A 14 17.03 -20.79 3.97
C PHE A 14 17.17 -20.28 5.41
N LYS A 15 18.23 -19.52 5.71
CA LYS A 15 18.43 -18.94 7.04
C LYS A 15 17.40 -17.89 7.39
N PHE A 16 16.99 -17.06 6.42
CA PHE A 16 15.88 -16.14 6.61
C PHE A 16 14.60 -16.89 6.98
N ASP A 17 14.20 -17.88 6.19
CA ASP A 17 12.97 -18.65 6.44
C ASP A 17 13.00 -19.33 7.82
N GLU A 18 14.10 -19.97 8.19
CA GLU A 18 14.27 -20.60 9.49
C GLU A 18 14.11 -19.62 10.65
N GLN A 19 14.75 -18.45 10.57
CA GLN A 19 14.74 -17.43 11.62
C GLN A 19 13.39 -16.73 11.67
N TRP A 20 12.83 -16.40 10.50
CA TRP A 20 11.54 -15.73 10.41
C TRP A 20 10.40 -16.57 10.99
N ARG A 21 10.34 -17.85 10.64
CA ARG A 21 9.32 -18.77 11.20
C ARG A 21 9.39 -18.86 12.71
N LYS A 22 10.59 -18.88 13.29
CA LYS A 22 10.78 -18.85 14.74
C LYS A 22 10.28 -17.54 15.34
N LEU A 23 10.60 -16.40 14.72
CA LEU A 23 10.15 -15.08 15.18
C LEU A 23 8.63 -14.95 15.10
N LYS A 24 8.03 -15.32 13.95
CA LYS A 24 6.56 -15.29 13.76
C LYS A 24 5.86 -16.18 14.80
N ALA A 25 6.34 -17.40 14.98
CA ALA A 25 5.77 -18.32 15.97
C ALA A 25 5.86 -17.74 17.41
N TYR A 26 6.97 -17.10 17.74
CA TYR A 26 7.13 -16.42 19.03
C TYR A 26 6.15 -15.25 19.20
N ALA A 27 6.04 -14.37 18.19
CA ALA A 27 5.11 -13.25 18.21
C ALA A 27 3.65 -13.75 18.36
N ASN A 28 3.25 -14.73 17.56
CA ASN A 28 1.91 -15.32 17.63
C ASN A 28 1.65 -15.98 18.99
N SER A 29 2.64 -16.62 19.61
CA SER A 29 2.52 -17.20 20.97
C SER A 29 2.25 -16.13 22.05
N LYS A 30 2.53 -14.85 21.75
CA LYS A 30 2.23 -13.70 22.61
C LYS A 30 0.95 -12.97 22.23
N GLY A 31 0.17 -13.51 21.28
CA GLY A 31 -1.04 -12.88 20.76
C GLY A 31 -0.76 -11.71 19.80
N ILE A 32 0.48 -11.59 19.30
CA ILE A 32 0.89 -10.53 18.37
C ILE A 32 0.79 -11.07 16.94
N GLN A 33 0.07 -10.36 16.09
CA GLN A 33 0.01 -10.63 14.65
C GLN A 33 1.05 -9.76 13.92
N ILE A 34 1.61 -10.32 12.85
CA ILE A 34 2.53 -9.61 11.96
C ILE A 34 1.76 -9.19 10.72
N ILE A 35 1.76 -7.89 10.42
CA ILE A 35 1.22 -7.34 9.19
C ILE A 35 2.39 -7.12 8.24
N GLY A 36 2.36 -7.81 7.10
CA GLY A 36 3.33 -7.61 6.03
C GLY A 36 2.81 -6.64 4.98
N ASP A 37 3.72 -6.14 4.17
CA ASP A 37 3.44 -5.20 3.10
C ASP A 37 4.01 -5.73 1.79
N ILE A 38 3.22 -5.67 0.71
CA ILE A 38 3.68 -6.05 -0.63
C ILE A 38 3.28 -4.97 -1.64
N PRO A 39 4.20 -4.55 -2.52
CA PRO A 39 3.84 -3.67 -3.61
C PRO A 39 3.05 -4.46 -4.67
N ILE A 40 2.13 -3.77 -5.37
CA ILE A 40 1.45 -4.38 -6.52
C ILE A 40 2.47 -4.83 -7.57
N TYR A 41 3.47 -4.00 -7.88
CA TYR A 41 4.47 -4.29 -8.90
C TYR A 41 5.73 -4.91 -8.33
N VAL A 42 6.47 -5.60 -9.22
CA VAL A 42 7.81 -6.12 -8.95
C VAL A 42 8.85 -5.30 -9.73
N ALA A 43 10.11 -5.36 -9.34
CA ALA A 43 11.18 -4.71 -10.11
C ALA A 43 11.46 -5.46 -11.42
N LEU A 44 11.89 -4.74 -12.44
CA LEU A 44 12.23 -5.35 -13.74
C LEU A 44 13.40 -6.35 -13.62
N ASP A 45 14.33 -6.08 -12.72
CA ASP A 45 15.50 -6.94 -12.43
C ASP A 45 15.22 -7.98 -11.31
N SER A 46 13.93 -8.18 -10.96
CA SER A 46 13.54 -9.19 -9.99
C SER A 46 13.62 -10.61 -10.55
N ALA A 47 13.75 -11.58 -9.65
CA ALA A 47 13.65 -13.00 -10.00
C ALA A 47 12.27 -13.34 -10.63
N ASP A 48 11.21 -12.64 -10.24
CA ASP A 48 9.86 -12.84 -10.78
C ASP A 48 9.76 -12.45 -12.26
N ALA A 49 10.25 -11.26 -12.62
CA ALA A 49 10.26 -10.80 -14.01
C ALA A 49 11.19 -11.66 -14.88
N TRP A 50 12.34 -12.07 -14.33
CA TRP A 50 13.29 -12.93 -15.03
C TRP A 50 12.74 -14.34 -15.27
N ALA A 51 12.11 -14.95 -14.28
CA ALA A 51 11.61 -16.32 -14.36
C ALA A 51 10.30 -16.45 -15.14
N ASN A 52 9.49 -15.37 -15.19
CA ASN A 52 8.15 -15.37 -15.76
C ASN A 52 7.92 -14.18 -16.70
N PRO A 53 8.77 -13.94 -17.72
CA PRO A 53 8.66 -12.73 -18.56
C PRO A 53 7.32 -12.62 -19.28
N ASP A 54 6.66 -13.74 -19.60
CA ASP A 54 5.37 -13.77 -20.29
C ASP A 54 4.23 -13.13 -19.46
N LEU A 55 4.39 -13.02 -18.15
CA LEU A 55 3.41 -12.39 -17.25
C LEU A 55 3.44 -10.85 -17.30
N PHE A 56 4.45 -10.28 -17.93
CA PHE A 56 4.68 -8.84 -17.95
C PHE A 56 4.62 -8.28 -19.38
N GLN A 57 4.34 -6.99 -19.51
CA GLN A 57 4.30 -6.28 -20.79
C GLN A 57 5.73 -6.03 -21.31
N LEU A 58 6.40 -7.10 -21.70
CA LEU A 58 7.76 -7.08 -22.26
C LEU A 58 7.72 -7.43 -23.76
N ASP A 59 8.67 -6.91 -24.52
CA ASP A 59 8.91 -7.30 -25.91
C ASP A 59 9.70 -8.63 -26.03
N GLU A 60 10.00 -9.04 -27.25
CA GLU A 60 10.76 -10.27 -27.54
C GLU A 60 12.19 -10.28 -26.98
N LYS A 61 12.70 -9.13 -26.55
CA LYS A 61 14.02 -8.95 -25.92
C LYS A 61 13.94 -8.77 -24.42
N ASN A 62 12.75 -8.99 -23.83
CA ASN A 62 12.45 -8.74 -22.43
C ASN A 62 12.65 -7.27 -22.00
N VAL A 63 12.44 -6.32 -22.93
CA VAL A 63 12.41 -4.89 -22.64
C VAL A 63 10.95 -4.48 -22.40
N PRO A 64 10.65 -3.69 -21.36
CA PRO A 64 9.29 -3.21 -21.12
C PRO A 64 8.75 -2.42 -22.33
N THR A 65 7.50 -2.63 -22.69
CA THR A 65 6.79 -1.78 -23.66
C THR A 65 6.18 -0.56 -22.98
N ALA A 66 5.78 -0.73 -21.73
CA ALA A 66 5.30 0.32 -20.86
C ALA A 66 5.66 0.00 -19.40
N VAL A 67 5.63 0.99 -18.54
CA VAL A 67 6.00 0.89 -17.12
C VAL A 67 4.96 1.57 -16.25
N ALA A 68 4.97 1.19 -14.97
CA ALA A 68 4.06 1.69 -13.97
C ALA A 68 4.44 3.09 -13.47
N GLY A 69 3.44 3.80 -12.99
CA GLY A 69 3.56 5.08 -12.31
C GLY A 69 2.20 5.63 -11.94
N VAL A 70 2.13 6.93 -11.69
CA VAL A 70 0.88 7.67 -11.45
C VAL A 70 0.90 8.99 -12.21
N PRO A 71 -0.26 9.50 -12.62
CA PRO A 71 -0.36 10.74 -13.40
C PRO A 71 0.11 11.96 -12.61
N PRO A 72 0.33 13.09 -13.28
CA PRO A 72 0.44 14.39 -12.63
C PRO A 72 -0.74 14.67 -11.69
N ASP A 73 -0.44 15.21 -10.52
CA ASP A 73 -1.41 15.55 -9.50
C ASP A 73 -1.01 16.82 -8.74
N GLY A 74 -1.70 17.14 -7.64
CA GLY A 74 -1.39 18.29 -6.79
C GLY A 74 -0.04 18.20 -6.05
N PHE A 75 0.55 17.02 -5.96
CA PHE A 75 1.84 16.77 -5.29
C PHE A 75 3.00 16.72 -6.28
N SER A 76 2.76 16.24 -7.51
CA SER A 76 3.77 16.14 -8.56
C SER A 76 3.24 16.61 -9.92
N ALA A 77 3.75 17.74 -10.40
CA ALA A 77 3.37 18.30 -11.70
C ALA A 77 3.70 17.40 -12.90
N THR A 78 4.63 16.46 -12.75
CA THR A 78 5.05 15.50 -13.80
C THR A 78 4.59 14.07 -13.52
N GLY A 79 3.83 13.86 -12.43
CA GLY A 79 3.47 12.54 -11.94
C GLY A 79 4.67 11.79 -11.35
N GLN A 80 4.52 10.50 -11.14
CA GLN A 80 5.60 9.63 -10.68
C GLN A 80 5.83 8.51 -11.69
N LEU A 81 7.06 8.38 -12.16
CA LEU A 81 7.48 7.29 -13.03
C LEU A 81 8.22 6.25 -12.18
N TRP A 82 7.56 5.13 -11.89
CA TRP A 82 8.14 4.10 -11.02
C TRP A 82 9.05 3.13 -11.76
N GLY A 83 8.79 2.92 -13.06
CA GLY A 83 9.63 2.08 -13.91
C GLY A 83 9.43 0.58 -13.79
N ASN A 84 8.52 0.12 -12.93
CA ASN A 84 8.18 -1.30 -12.79
C ASN A 84 7.48 -1.81 -14.05
N PRO A 85 7.73 -3.07 -14.49
CA PRO A 85 7.01 -3.66 -15.61
C PRO A 85 5.53 -3.84 -15.25
N LEU A 86 4.65 -3.59 -16.22
CA LEU A 86 3.22 -3.81 -16.09
C LEU A 86 2.87 -5.28 -16.34
N TYR A 87 1.77 -5.75 -15.74
CA TYR A 87 1.29 -7.12 -15.93
C TYR A 87 0.53 -7.29 -17.24
N ARG A 88 0.69 -8.46 -17.90
CA ARG A 88 -0.23 -8.93 -18.94
C ARG A 88 -1.41 -9.62 -18.27
N TRP A 89 -2.43 -8.85 -17.93
CA TRP A 89 -3.56 -9.36 -17.16
C TRP A 89 -4.37 -10.45 -17.89
N GLU A 90 -4.37 -10.46 -19.23
CA GLU A 90 -4.94 -11.53 -20.03
C GLU A 90 -4.24 -12.87 -19.78
N VAL A 91 -2.90 -12.90 -19.74
CA VAL A 91 -2.13 -14.12 -19.46
C VAL A 91 -2.35 -14.59 -18.02
N HIS A 92 -2.40 -13.65 -17.08
CA HIS A 92 -2.74 -13.98 -15.69
C HIS A 92 -4.13 -14.60 -15.57
N ARG A 93 -5.13 -14.06 -16.27
CA ARG A 93 -6.49 -14.61 -16.30
C ARG A 93 -6.53 -16.01 -16.92
N ASP A 94 -5.87 -16.20 -18.07
CA ASP A 94 -5.82 -17.47 -18.78
C ASP A 94 -5.17 -18.59 -17.95
N THR A 95 -4.23 -18.24 -17.07
CA THR A 95 -3.60 -19.16 -16.11
C THR A 95 -4.32 -19.22 -14.76
N GLY A 96 -5.53 -18.67 -14.65
CA GLY A 96 -6.31 -18.65 -13.41
C GLY A 96 -5.64 -17.85 -12.29
N TYR A 97 -4.87 -16.84 -12.63
CA TYR A 97 -4.13 -16.00 -11.67
C TYR A 97 -3.12 -16.76 -10.80
N GLN A 98 -2.60 -17.90 -11.27
CA GLN A 98 -1.78 -18.80 -10.48
C GLN A 98 -0.55 -18.14 -9.85
N TRP A 99 0.11 -17.21 -10.58
CA TRP A 99 1.25 -16.49 -10.05
C TRP A 99 0.87 -15.62 -8.84
N TRP A 100 -0.25 -14.88 -8.92
CA TRP A 100 -0.76 -14.06 -7.82
C TRP A 100 -1.20 -14.90 -6.62
N ILE A 101 -1.85 -16.04 -6.88
CA ILE A 101 -2.23 -17.00 -5.83
C ILE A 101 -0.98 -17.49 -5.10
N THR A 102 0.07 -17.87 -5.83
CA THR A 102 1.33 -18.34 -5.24
C THR A 102 2.03 -17.24 -4.45
N ARG A 103 2.07 -16.01 -4.99
CA ARG A 103 2.66 -14.84 -4.32
C ARG A 103 1.96 -14.56 -2.98
N LEU A 104 0.64 -14.50 -2.99
CA LEU A 104 -0.14 -14.23 -1.78
C LEU A 104 -0.10 -15.41 -0.80
N TRP A 105 -0.12 -16.66 -1.29
CA TRP A 105 0.08 -17.81 -0.44
C TRP A 105 1.38 -17.70 0.36
N TYR A 106 2.49 -17.39 -0.30
CA TYR A 106 3.78 -17.25 0.37
C TYR A 106 3.80 -16.06 1.34
N CYS A 107 3.16 -14.95 1.00
CA CYS A 107 3.00 -13.84 1.92
C CYS A 107 2.26 -14.25 3.21
N PHE A 108 1.23 -15.09 3.13
CA PHE A 108 0.52 -15.59 4.31
C PHE A 108 1.31 -16.62 5.12
N GLU A 109 2.29 -17.31 4.51
CA GLU A 109 3.28 -18.08 5.28
C GLU A 109 4.16 -17.16 6.14
N LEU A 110 4.52 -15.98 5.60
CA LEU A 110 5.38 -15.02 6.29
C LEU A 110 4.61 -14.12 7.27
N TYR A 111 3.37 -13.73 6.95
CA TYR A 111 2.59 -12.72 7.67
C TYR A 111 1.23 -13.29 8.09
N ASP A 112 0.60 -12.66 9.07
CA ASP A 112 -0.77 -12.99 9.50
C ASP A 112 -1.79 -12.17 8.70
N VAL A 113 -1.43 -10.94 8.35
CA VAL A 113 -2.21 -9.99 7.54
C VAL A 113 -1.30 -9.42 6.46
N VAL A 114 -1.82 -9.17 5.27
CA VAL A 114 -1.06 -8.60 4.15
C VAL A 114 -1.67 -7.26 3.73
N ARG A 115 -0.89 -6.17 3.81
CA ARG A 115 -1.23 -4.91 3.14
C ARG A 115 -0.79 -5.01 1.69
N ILE A 116 -1.67 -4.71 0.76
CA ILE A 116 -1.32 -4.59 -0.66
C ILE A 116 -1.23 -3.11 -1.00
N ASP A 117 -0.02 -2.69 -1.32
CA ASP A 117 0.28 -1.33 -1.73
C ASP A 117 -0.24 -1.04 -3.14
N HIS A 118 -0.73 0.19 -3.34
CA HIS A 118 -1.33 0.65 -4.59
C HIS A 118 -2.49 -0.23 -5.09
N PHE A 119 -3.42 -0.57 -4.21
CA PHE A 119 -4.54 -1.47 -4.50
C PHE A 119 -5.41 -1.02 -5.68
N ARG A 120 -5.51 0.30 -5.91
CA ARG A 120 -6.23 0.84 -7.07
C ARG A 120 -5.77 0.29 -8.42
N GLY A 121 -4.49 -0.10 -8.53
CA GLY A 121 -3.90 -0.65 -9.75
C GLY A 121 -4.56 -1.95 -10.24
N PHE A 122 -5.33 -2.63 -9.38
CA PHE A 122 -6.15 -3.78 -9.80
C PHE A 122 -7.46 -3.38 -10.48
N ASP A 123 -7.96 -2.16 -10.28
CA ASP A 123 -9.09 -1.61 -11.04
C ASP A 123 -8.61 -0.92 -12.29
N GLU A 124 -7.77 0.10 -12.11
CA GLU A 124 -7.13 0.86 -13.19
C GLU A 124 -5.68 1.14 -12.83
N TYR A 125 -4.77 0.84 -13.72
CA TYR A 125 -3.36 1.12 -13.58
C TYR A 125 -2.89 2.15 -14.60
N PHE A 126 -1.89 2.95 -14.22
CA PHE A 126 -1.36 4.00 -15.10
C PHE A 126 -0.18 3.46 -15.89
N SER A 127 -0.34 3.44 -17.22
CA SER A 127 0.61 2.89 -18.18
C SER A 127 1.39 4.03 -18.81
N ILE A 128 2.71 4.02 -18.64
CA ILE A 128 3.62 5.05 -19.18
C ILE A 128 4.51 4.39 -20.23
N PRO A 129 4.61 4.94 -21.46
CA PRO A 129 5.49 4.39 -22.49
C PRO A 129 6.92 4.23 -21.98
N TYR A 130 7.53 3.06 -22.20
CA TYR A 130 8.92 2.83 -21.77
C TYR A 130 9.87 3.81 -22.44
N GLY A 131 10.80 4.37 -21.66
CA GLY A 131 11.74 5.39 -22.13
C GLY A 131 11.26 6.84 -21.95
N SER A 132 10.02 7.04 -21.46
CA SER A 132 9.56 8.38 -21.05
C SER A 132 10.39 8.92 -19.88
N GLU A 133 10.65 10.22 -19.85
CA GLU A 133 11.35 10.89 -18.76
C GLU A 133 10.44 11.22 -17.57
N THR A 134 9.14 11.31 -17.82
CA THR A 134 8.10 11.66 -16.83
C THR A 134 6.85 10.83 -17.06
N ALA A 135 5.87 10.93 -16.16
CA ALA A 135 4.59 10.24 -16.28
C ALA A 135 3.53 10.99 -17.11
N VAL A 136 3.87 12.15 -17.70
CA VAL A 136 2.91 13.03 -18.40
C VAL A 136 2.23 12.35 -19.58
N ASP A 137 2.96 11.51 -20.33
CA ASP A 137 2.44 10.83 -21.52
C ASP A 137 1.74 9.50 -21.22
N GLY A 138 1.52 9.20 -19.95
CA GLY A 138 0.84 7.97 -19.53
C GLY A 138 -0.69 8.05 -19.70
N HIS A 139 -1.32 6.88 -19.62
CA HIS A 139 -2.78 6.74 -19.68
C HIS A 139 -3.27 5.61 -18.77
N TRP A 140 -4.55 5.66 -18.43
CA TRP A 140 -5.17 4.63 -17.62
C TRP A 140 -5.57 3.40 -18.45
N GLU A 141 -5.29 2.22 -17.91
CA GLU A 141 -5.72 0.93 -18.44
C GLU A 141 -6.45 0.12 -17.38
N LYS A 142 -7.33 -0.80 -17.82
CA LYS A 142 -8.13 -1.63 -16.92
C LYS A 142 -7.31 -2.78 -16.34
N GLY A 143 -7.38 -2.93 -15.03
CA GLY A 143 -6.84 -4.07 -14.29
C GLY A 143 -7.80 -5.28 -14.26
N PRO A 144 -7.44 -6.34 -13.52
CA PRO A 144 -8.23 -7.57 -13.42
C PRO A 144 -9.49 -7.41 -12.55
N GLY A 145 -9.58 -6.35 -11.78
CA GLY A 145 -10.69 -6.09 -10.87
C GLY A 145 -10.88 -7.18 -9.81
N ILE A 146 -12.14 -7.42 -9.45
CA ILE A 146 -12.52 -8.37 -8.41
C ILE A 146 -12.27 -9.84 -8.80
N GLU A 147 -12.12 -10.16 -10.08
CA GLU A 147 -11.90 -11.53 -10.55
C GLU A 147 -10.66 -12.16 -9.93
N LEU A 148 -9.56 -11.40 -9.85
CA LEU A 148 -8.33 -11.86 -9.21
C LEU A 148 -8.57 -12.25 -7.75
N PHE A 149 -9.23 -11.39 -6.98
CA PHE A 149 -9.46 -11.65 -5.54
C PHE A 149 -10.43 -12.78 -5.29
N ARG A 150 -11.41 -13.00 -6.19
CA ARG A 150 -12.26 -14.19 -6.16
C ARG A 150 -11.48 -15.48 -6.42
N ALA A 151 -10.55 -15.47 -7.38
CA ALA A 151 -9.66 -16.60 -7.64
C ALA A 151 -8.73 -16.88 -6.44
N VAL A 152 -8.20 -15.85 -5.82
CA VAL A 152 -7.37 -15.96 -4.59
C VAL A 152 -8.21 -16.56 -3.44
N GLU A 153 -9.40 -16.04 -3.18
CA GLU A 153 -10.27 -16.55 -2.11
C GLU A 153 -10.69 -18.00 -2.37
N GLN A 154 -10.98 -18.36 -3.62
CA GLN A 154 -11.30 -19.73 -3.99
C GLN A 154 -10.13 -20.69 -3.72
N ALA A 155 -8.91 -20.26 -3.99
CA ALA A 155 -7.71 -21.09 -3.85
C ALA A 155 -7.19 -21.18 -2.41
N LEU A 156 -7.19 -20.06 -1.68
CA LEU A 156 -6.53 -19.90 -0.37
C LEU A 156 -7.52 -19.83 0.80
N GLY A 157 -8.82 -19.77 0.52
CA GLY A 157 -9.83 -19.42 1.51
C GLY A 157 -9.78 -17.93 1.88
N LYS A 158 -10.66 -17.51 2.76
CA LYS A 158 -10.72 -16.14 3.22
C LYS A 158 -9.44 -15.76 3.99
N ARG A 159 -8.79 -14.70 3.59
CA ARG A 159 -7.54 -14.18 4.18
C ARG A 159 -7.70 -12.72 4.58
N GLU A 160 -6.90 -12.27 5.54
CA GLU A 160 -6.89 -10.89 5.97
C GLU A 160 -5.96 -10.05 5.08
N ILE A 161 -6.55 -9.17 4.29
CA ILE A 161 -5.85 -8.26 3.39
C ILE A 161 -6.28 -6.84 3.75
N ILE A 162 -5.34 -5.89 3.77
CA ILE A 162 -5.58 -4.45 3.85
C ILE A 162 -5.34 -3.88 2.47
N ALA A 163 -6.33 -3.16 1.94
CA ALA A 163 -6.19 -2.46 0.67
C ALA A 163 -5.64 -1.06 0.90
N GLU A 164 -4.47 -0.74 0.32
CA GLU A 164 -4.02 0.65 0.28
C GLU A 164 -4.82 1.39 -0.78
N ASP A 165 -5.76 2.21 -0.30
CA ASP A 165 -6.72 2.99 -1.09
C ASP A 165 -6.54 4.50 -0.85
N LEU A 166 -5.28 4.95 -0.78
CA LEU A 166 -4.94 6.35 -0.54
C LEU A 166 -4.96 7.18 -1.83
N GLY A 167 -5.09 8.49 -1.68
CA GLY A 167 -5.08 9.45 -2.79
C GLY A 167 -6.43 9.54 -3.52
N TYR A 168 -6.37 9.91 -4.82
CA TYR A 168 -7.58 10.08 -5.63
C TYR A 168 -8.24 8.74 -5.94
N MET A 169 -9.49 8.58 -5.51
CA MET A 169 -10.26 7.36 -5.65
C MET A 169 -11.44 7.58 -6.61
N SER A 170 -11.41 6.91 -7.77
CA SER A 170 -12.58 6.84 -8.66
C SER A 170 -13.71 6.00 -8.04
N ASP A 171 -14.93 6.14 -8.55
CA ASP A 171 -16.07 5.34 -8.07
C ASP A 171 -15.85 3.83 -8.29
N THR A 172 -15.16 3.45 -9.38
CA THR A 172 -14.85 2.05 -9.69
C THR A 172 -13.84 1.46 -8.71
N VAL A 173 -12.81 2.21 -8.30
CA VAL A 173 -11.86 1.79 -7.27
C VAL A 173 -12.56 1.64 -5.92
N ARG A 174 -13.41 2.62 -5.53
CA ARG A 174 -14.23 2.51 -4.31
C ARG A 174 -15.14 1.29 -4.35
N GLN A 175 -15.67 0.95 -5.54
CA GLN A 175 -16.49 -0.26 -5.71
C GLN A 175 -15.66 -1.52 -5.56
N LEU A 176 -14.45 -1.58 -6.14
CA LEU A 176 -13.54 -2.72 -5.98
C LEU A 176 -13.20 -2.98 -4.50
N VAL A 177 -12.89 -1.94 -3.73
CA VAL A 177 -12.61 -2.06 -2.29
C VAL A 177 -13.85 -2.60 -1.56
N ARG A 178 -15.06 -2.09 -1.86
CA ARG A 178 -16.30 -2.62 -1.27
C ARG A 178 -16.54 -4.09 -1.63
N ASP A 179 -16.37 -4.44 -2.90
CA ASP A 179 -16.63 -5.80 -3.41
C ASP A 179 -15.63 -6.82 -2.88
N SER A 180 -14.39 -6.41 -2.63
CA SER A 180 -13.38 -7.26 -2.00
C SER A 180 -13.65 -7.52 -0.51
N GLY A 181 -14.38 -6.62 0.15
CA GLY A 181 -14.59 -6.63 1.60
C GLY A 181 -13.34 -6.32 2.42
N PHE A 182 -12.25 -5.92 1.78
CA PHE A 182 -11.00 -5.57 2.46
C PHE A 182 -11.12 -4.21 3.14
N PRO A 183 -10.57 -4.03 4.36
CA PRO A 183 -10.47 -2.71 4.96
C PRO A 183 -9.53 -1.82 4.14
N GLY A 184 -9.98 -0.60 3.87
CA GLY A 184 -9.16 0.47 3.34
C GLY A 184 -8.38 1.18 4.44
N MET A 185 -7.50 2.09 4.05
CA MET A 185 -6.65 2.86 4.96
C MET A 185 -7.20 4.27 5.19
N LYS A 186 -7.01 4.77 6.41
CA LYS A 186 -7.37 6.14 6.81
C LYS A 186 -6.17 6.78 7.51
N VAL A 187 -5.56 7.77 6.88
CA VAL A 187 -4.35 8.45 7.38
C VAL A 187 -4.73 9.83 7.91
N LEU A 188 -4.49 10.06 9.20
CA LEU A 188 -4.90 11.29 9.88
C LEU A 188 -4.25 12.55 9.28
N GLU A 189 -2.98 12.47 8.92
CA GLU A 189 -2.27 13.61 8.32
C GLU A 189 -2.94 14.15 7.05
N PHE A 190 -3.64 13.30 6.31
CA PHE A 190 -4.35 13.73 5.08
C PHE A 190 -5.66 14.47 5.35
N ALA A 191 -6.14 14.48 6.61
CA ALA A 191 -7.40 15.12 6.98
C ALA A 191 -7.33 16.66 6.99
N PHE A 192 -6.14 17.24 7.02
CA PHE A 192 -5.93 18.66 7.28
C PHE A 192 -5.17 19.39 6.14
N ASP A 193 -5.21 18.86 4.92
CA ASP A 193 -4.63 19.53 3.75
C ASP A 193 -5.57 20.66 3.29
N SER A 194 -5.13 21.91 3.46
CA SER A 194 -5.90 23.08 3.08
C SER A 194 -6.04 23.28 1.56
N ARG A 195 -5.25 22.53 0.77
CA ARG A 195 -5.30 22.55 -0.70
C ARG A 195 -6.31 21.56 -1.26
N ASP A 196 -6.76 20.62 -0.43
CA ASP A 196 -7.68 19.59 -0.86
C ASP A 196 -9.09 20.14 -1.11
N THR A 197 -9.60 19.88 -2.29
CA THR A 197 -10.90 20.34 -2.75
C THR A 197 -12.04 19.34 -2.51
N GLY A 198 -11.80 18.22 -1.80
CA GLY A 198 -12.89 17.27 -1.54
C GLY A 198 -12.56 15.91 -0.97
N SER A 199 -11.32 15.48 -0.87
CA SER A 199 -10.97 14.16 -0.32
C SER A 199 -10.51 14.19 1.15
N ALA A 200 -10.04 15.32 1.68
CA ALA A 200 -9.62 15.45 3.07
C ALA A 200 -10.73 15.02 4.06
N SER A 201 -11.98 15.26 3.73
CA SER A 201 -13.12 14.84 4.56
C SER A 201 -13.19 13.32 4.77
N ASP A 202 -12.72 12.51 3.82
CA ASP A 202 -12.69 11.05 3.93
C ASP A 202 -11.67 10.57 4.99
N TYR A 203 -10.71 11.42 5.34
CA TYR A 203 -9.67 11.16 6.33
C TYR A 203 -9.98 11.74 7.71
N LEU A 204 -11.06 12.47 7.86
CA LEU A 204 -11.51 12.95 9.18
C LEU A 204 -12.03 11.77 10.03
N PRO A 205 -11.53 11.57 11.26
CA PRO A 205 -11.84 10.40 12.09
C PRO A 205 -13.31 10.11 12.33
N HIS A 206 -14.18 11.14 12.34
CA HIS A 206 -15.64 10.94 12.49
C HIS A 206 -16.30 10.33 11.24
N ASN A 207 -15.60 10.31 10.08
CA ASN A 207 -16.08 9.72 8.84
C ASN A 207 -15.51 8.31 8.59
N TYR A 208 -14.66 7.79 9.48
CA TYR A 208 -14.07 6.46 9.27
C TYR A 208 -15.13 5.36 9.29
N PRO A 209 -15.20 4.52 8.25
CA PRO A 209 -16.03 3.32 8.29
C PRO A 209 -15.43 2.31 9.28
N VAL A 210 -16.29 1.46 9.86
CA VAL A 210 -15.83 0.40 10.76
C VAL A 210 -14.82 -0.52 10.05
N ASN A 211 -15.10 -0.91 8.80
CA ASN A 211 -14.17 -1.72 8.00
C ASN A 211 -13.04 -0.87 7.43
N SER A 212 -12.20 -0.34 8.29
CA SER A 212 -11.00 0.41 7.91
C SER A 212 -9.86 0.21 8.92
N VAL A 213 -8.66 0.59 8.50
CA VAL A 213 -7.47 0.67 9.35
C VAL A 213 -7.06 2.14 9.44
N ALA A 214 -7.06 2.69 10.65
CA ALA A 214 -6.66 4.07 10.90
C ALA A 214 -5.15 4.15 11.19
N TYR A 215 -4.52 5.17 10.65
CA TYR A 215 -3.10 5.48 10.85
C TYR A 215 -2.97 6.94 11.29
N THR A 216 -1.99 7.24 12.13
CA THR A 216 -1.53 8.63 12.30
C THR A 216 -0.84 9.12 11.03
N GLY A 217 0.16 8.42 10.59
CA GLY A 217 0.88 8.46 9.34
C GLY A 217 1.40 7.07 8.99
N THR A 218 1.91 6.87 7.78
CA THR A 218 2.53 5.62 7.32
C THR A 218 4.06 5.77 7.32
N HIS A 219 4.78 4.75 6.83
CA HIS A 219 6.22 4.82 6.63
C HIS A 219 6.64 5.80 5.50
N ASP A 220 5.69 6.25 4.69
CA ASP A 220 5.90 7.27 3.64
C ASP A 220 5.63 8.71 4.13
N ASN A 221 5.15 8.86 5.36
CA ASN A 221 4.85 10.14 5.99
C ASN A 221 5.94 10.53 6.98
N GLU A 222 5.94 11.81 7.37
CA GLU A 222 6.72 12.28 8.51
C GLU A 222 6.14 11.74 9.82
N THR A 223 6.83 11.94 10.95
CA THR A 223 6.22 11.72 12.26
C THR A 223 5.22 12.83 12.56
N LEU A 224 4.21 12.54 13.39
CA LEU A 224 3.19 13.54 13.78
C LEU A 224 3.81 14.86 14.27
N VAL A 225 4.89 14.80 15.03
CA VAL A 225 5.58 16.00 15.55
C VAL A 225 6.22 16.79 14.40
N SER A 226 6.94 16.11 13.50
CA SER A 226 7.56 16.75 12.34
C SER A 226 6.50 17.32 11.39
N TRP A 227 5.49 16.51 11.06
CA TRP A 227 4.38 16.94 10.20
C TRP A 227 3.69 18.19 10.74
N TYR A 228 3.35 18.23 12.04
CA TYR A 228 2.68 19.38 12.65
C TYR A 228 3.54 20.64 12.64
N GLN A 229 4.87 20.49 12.65
CA GLN A 229 5.80 21.63 12.53
C GLN A 229 5.93 22.16 11.11
N THR A 230 5.71 21.31 10.09
CA THR A 230 5.91 21.63 8.68
C THR A 230 4.66 22.17 7.98
N ILE A 231 3.47 21.84 8.46
CA ILE A 231 2.20 22.32 7.90
C ILE A 231 2.01 23.83 8.13
N SER A 232 1.16 24.43 7.32
CA SER A 232 0.85 25.86 7.38
C SER A 232 0.13 26.26 8.68
N ASP A 233 0.15 27.55 9.03
CA ASP A 233 -0.61 28.07 10.18
C ASP A 233 -2.12 27.81 10.05
N ALA A 234 -2.65 27.86 8.83
CA ALA A 234 -4.04 27.56 8.56
C ALA A 234 -4.37 26.09 8.88
N GLU A 235 -3.52 25.17 8.48
CA GLU A 235 -3.68 23.73 8.76
C GLU A 235 -3.50 23.44 10.24
N ARG A 236 -2.54 24.07 10.92
CA ARG A 236 -2.41 24.00 12.39
C ARG A 236 -3.68 24.47 13.10
N ALA A 237 -4.28 25.55 12.63
CA ALA A 237 -5.56 26.01 13.16
C ALA A 237 -6.67 24.98 12.94
N MET A 238 -6.76 24.37 11.74
CA MET A 238 -7.73 23.28 11.48
C MET A 238 -7.58 22.11 12.45
N VAL A 239 -6.33 21.67 12.70
CA VAL A 239 -6.04 20.60 13.67
C VAL A 239 -6.49 20.98 15.07
N ARG A 240 -6.16 22.20 15.52
CA ARG A 240 -6.54 22.73 16.85
C ARG A 240 -8.05 22.82 17.01
N ASP A 241 -8.74 23.35 16.00
CA ASP A 241 -10.19 23.47 15.97
C ASP A 241 -10.87 22.10 16.02
N TYR A 242 -10.37 21.15 15.23
CA TYR A 242 -10.92 19.80 15.19
C TYR A 242 -10.71 19.03 16.51
N LEU A 243 -9.55 19.18 17.13
CA LEU A 243 -9.27 18.60 18.45
C LEU A 243 -9.99 19.33 19.60
N TYR A 244 -10.44 20.57 19.36
CA TYR A 244 -10.90 21.49 20.41
C TYR A 244 -9.83 21.65 21.52
N ASP A 245 -8.56 21.71 21.12
CA ASP A 245 -7.39 21.75 22.03
C ASP A 245 -6.47 22.92 21.67
N TYR A 246 -6.64 24.01 22.38
CA TYR A 246 -5.88 25.26 22.22
C TYR A 246 -4.80 25.46 23.29
N ALA A 247 -4.76 24.58 24.28
CA ALA A 247 -3.92 24.73 25.47
C ALA A 247 -2.70 23.81 25.48
N THR A 248 -2.78 22.65 24.84
CA THR A 248 -1.67 21.69 24.81
C THR A 248 -0.50 22.28 23.99
N PRO A 249 0.75 22.28 24.52
CA PRO A 249 1.93 22.67 23.75
C PRO A 249 2.07 21.88 22.45
N ASP A 250 2.58 22.51 21.38
CA ASP A 250 2.71 21.91 20.05
C ASP A 250 3.49 20.60 20.08
N GLU A 251 4.58 20.53 20.83
CA GLU A 251 5.40 19.34 20.97
C GLU A 251 4.72 18.17 21.69
N GLN A 252 3.56 18.39 22.30
CA GLN A 252 2.78 17.37 22.98
C GLN A 252 1.45 17.06 22.30
N LEU A 253 1.08 17.81 21.25
CA LEU A 253 -0.21 17.68 20.57
C LEU A 253 -0.40 16.31 19.91
N TYR A 254 0.70 15.64 19.53
CA TYR A 254 0.66 14.28 19.00
C TYR A 254 -0.12 13.30 19.89
N LYS A 255 -0.11 13.48 21.21
CA LYS A 255 -0.87 12.64 22.16
C LYS A 255 -2.39 12.80 21.96
N SER A 256 -2.85 14.04 21.75
CA SER A 256 -4.25 14.32 21.45
C SER A 256 -4.65 13.73 20.09
N MET A 257 -3.76 13.80 19.11
CA MET A 257 -3.99 13.23 17.77
C MET A 257 -4.03 11.70 17.80
N ILE A 258 -3.12 11.04 18.52
CA ILE A 258 -3.18 9.59 18.77
C ILE A 258 -4.49 9.20 19.47
N ALA A 259 -4.86 9.91 20.52
CA ALA A 259 -6.10 9.66 21.23
C ALA A 259 -7.34 9.82 20.35
N LEU A 260 -7.29 10.74 19.37
CA LEU A 260 -8.35 10.98 18.41
C LEU A 260 -8.59 9.75 17.52
N ILE A 261 -7.54 9.19 16.90
CA ILE A 261 -7.70 8.02 16.01
C ILE A 261 -8.07 6.76 16.79
N LEU A 262 -7.56 6.60 18.03
CA LEU A 262 -7.95 5.48 18.91
C LEU A 262 -9.42 5.50 19.32
N ARG A 263 -10.10 6.66 19.24
CA ARG A 263 -11.52 6.83 19.51
C ARG A 263 -12.39 6.76 18.25
N SER A 264 -11.78 6.60 17.07
CA SER A 264 -12.50 6.48 15.80
C SER A 264 -13.27 5.16 15.71
N ALA A 265 -14.12 5.04 14.69
CA ALA A 265 -14.87 3.80 14.43
C ALA A 265 -14.06 2.72 13.74
N ALA A 266 -12.82 3.00 13.31
CA ALA A 266 -11.98 2.05 12.60
C ALA A 266 -11.74 0.77 13.41
N ALA A 267 -11.86 -0.40 12.76
CA ALA A 267 -11.67 -1.69 13.43
C ALA A 267 -10.22 -1.94 13.89
N ARG A 268 -9.27 -1.27 13.26
CA ARG A 268 -7.84 -1.34 13.62
C ARG A 268 -7.23 0.04 13.61
N CYS A 269 -6.21 0.22 14.45
CA CYS A 269 -5.41 1.43 14.50
C CYS A 269 -3.93 1.05 14.51
N ILE A 270 -3.16 1.60 13.57
CA ILE A 270 -1.71 1.38 13.46
C ILE A 270 -1.04 2.74 13.66
N ILE A 271 -0.15 2.81 14.64
CA ILE A 271 0.54 4.03 15.02
C ILE A 271 2.04 3.75 14.97
N PRO A 272 2.83 4.49 14.17
CA PRO A 272 4.28 4.39 14.17
C PRO A 272 4.85 4.53 15.59
N MET A 273 5.86 3.72 15.91
CA MET A 273 6.51 3.79 17.23
C MET A 273 7.08 5.19 17.51
N GLN A 274 7.55 5.86 16.46
CA GLN A 274 8.08 7.23 16.53
C GLN A 274 7.00 8.21 17.02
N ASP A 275 5.75 8.03 16.60
CA ASP A 275 4.64 8.90 17.04
C ASP A 275 4.29 8.65 18.52
N TRP A 276 4.45 7.41 19.03
CA TRP A 276 4.27 7.13 20.45
C TRP A 276 5.35 7.78 21.32
N LEU A 277 6.55 7.95 20.80
CA LEU A 277 7.68 8.50 21.53
C LEU A 277 7.75 10.03 21.49
N GLY A 278 7.13 10.67 20.51
CA GLY A 278 7.14 12.12 20.31
C GLY A 278 8.41 12.60 19.62
#